data_c07777c0a36229e146a98ba43f69a0ca
#
_entry.id   c07777c0a36229e146a98ba43f69a0ca
#
_cell.length_a   1.000
_cell.length_b   1.000
_cell.length_c   1.000
_cell.angle_alpha   90.00
_cell.angle_beta   90.00
_cell.angle_gamma   90.00
#
_symmetry.space_group_name_H-M   'P 1'
#
loop_
_entity.id
_entity.type
_entity.pdbx_description
1 polymer ?
#
loop_
_entity_poly.entity_id
_entity_poly.type
_entity_poly.pdbx_seq_one_letter_code
_entity_poly.pdbx_strand_id
1 'polypeptide(L)'
;MNDMENYLTTKNRLLVAALAFILPFSFAKAEVKEDGKTGQQGWYVGIEGGMPFGFSTFSSFGHDKTHLGWDAGLYGGYRFNSIFSAELSAKYGEMNLSAQDCCVERNYWLGSDGVLYNAGVLGMDSWEYANLKSHVQMGRYGARVNVNLLGLFHKTANSRWDLAVSPHIYAVTTKADIQTIADDAKVMKGSINWHLGYGADLQVGYQLTSCLKLGIYSGLTRLTGERMDGMPEHLHKNNFVWESGVRLGINLSKKKNKITETPSVPQKEVLQQEPTSSENVNQKETVDKAETRVAEQDIKESAKVTFPVIYFTFNSIDIQQNEETKLNAILKTLKENPNMKVTVTGWCDTKGSVAVNKRISRQRAETVKTWLVKNGIEASRITAIGNGSDDTQDADKARRVETKDNHK
;
A
#
# COMPACT_ATOMS: atom_id res chain seq x y z
N MET A 1 35.49 25.25 -7.41
CA MET A 1 36.36 24.07 -7.59
C MET A 1 36.39 23.20 -6.34
N ASN A 2 36.44 23.76 -5.14
CA ASN A 2 36.46 23.01 -3.87
C ASN A 2 35.16 22.21 -3.58
N ASP A 3 34.02 22.68 -4.03
CA ASP A 3 32.73 22.00 -3.77
C ASP A 3 32.53 20.74 -4.60
N MET A 4 33.15 20.69 -5.78
CA MET A 4 33.05 19.53 -6.66
C MET A 4 34.00 18.39 -6.22
N GLU A 5 35.17 18.71 -5.66
CA GLU A 5 36.06 17.71 -5.06
C GLU A 5 35.48 17.13 -3.77
N ASN A 6 34.84 17.93 -2.93
CA ASN A 6 34.16 17.45 -1.74
C ASN A 6 32.93 16.58 -2.09
N TYR A 7 32.22 16.90 -3.17
CA TYR A 7 31.10 16.10 -3.65
C TYR A 7 31.53 14.72 -4.17
N LEU A 8 32.62 14.67 -4.95
CA LEU A 8 33.18 13.40 -5.48
C LEU A 8 33.79 12.54 -4.38
N THR A 9 34.47 13.12 -3.38
CA THR A 9 35.02 12.38 -2.24
C THR A 9 33.93 11.84 -1.32
N THR A 10 32.83 12.56 -1.10
CA THR A 10 31.70 12.09 -0.29
C THR A 10 30.95 10.98 -1.01
N LYS A 11 30.75 11.09 -2.32
CA LYS A 11 30.10 10.06 -3.16
C LYS A 11 30.91 8.76 -3.20
N ASN A 12 32.22 8.86 -3.32
CA ASN A 12 33.14 7.72 -3.28
C ASN A 12 33.24 7.09 -1.89
N ARG A 13 33.17 7.87 -0.82
CA ARG A 13 33.17 7.38 0.57
C ARG A 13 31.87 6.63 0.89
N LEU A 14 30.71 7.08 0.39
CA LEU A 14 29.44 6.38 0.55
C LEU A 14 29.37 5.09 -0.27
N LEU A 15 29.92 5.10 -1.50
CA LEU A 15 30.02 3.90 -2.34
C LEU A 15 30.99 2.87 -1.73
N VAL A 16 32.13 3.32 -1.19
CA VAL A 16 33.11 2.49 -0.48
C VAL A 16 32.53 1.99 0.86
N ALA A 17 31.76 2.80 1.59
CA ALA A 17 31.09 2.37 2.81
C ALA A 17 30.00 1.31 2.53
N ALA A 18 29.23 1.47 1.45
CA ALA A 18 28.25 0.47 1.01
C ALA A 18 28.94 -0.83 0.55
N LEU A 19 30.05 -0.74 -0.15
CA LEU A 19 30.90 -1.89 -0.54
C LEU A 19 31.65 -2.51 0.65
N ALA A 20 32.09 -1.71 1.63
CA ALA A 20 32.78 -2.19 2.83
C ALA A 20 31.85 -2.96 3.79
N PHE A 21 30.53 -2.68 3.77
CA PHE A 21 29.55 -3.46 4.51
C PHE A 21 29.26 -4.85 3.91
N ILE A 22 29.67 -5.07 2.67
CA ILE A 22 29.50 -6.35 1.97
C ILE A 22 30.68 -7.32 2.26
N LEU A 23 31.81 -6.87 2.84
CA LEU A 23 33.07 -7.61 2.85
C LEU A 23 33.68 -8.07 4.18
N PRO A 24 33.06 -8.02 5.36
CA PRO A 24 33.57 -8.84 6.45
C PRO A 24 32.53 -9.78 7.07
N PHE A 25 31.85 -10.59 6.27
CA PHE A 25 31.20 -11.78 6.82
C PHE A 25 32.04 -13.00 6.50
N SER A 26 32.97 -13.30 7.39
CA SER A 26 33.68 -14.58 7.43
C SER A 26 32.66 -15.71 7.36
N PHE A 27 32.83 -16.60 6.39
CA PHE A 27 32.03 -17.81 6.21
C PHE A 27 32.06 -18.66 7.48
N ALA A 28 31.15 -18.46 8.40
CA ALA A 28 30.92 -19.40 9.47
C ALA A 28 30.28 -20.66 8.86
N LYS A 29 31.01 -21.78 8.94
CA LYS A 29 30.52 -23.11 8.58
C LYS A 29 29.35 -23.47 9.48
N ALA A 30 28.12 -23.31 8.98
CA ALA A 30 26.95 -23.93 9.59
C ALA A 30 26.73 -25.31 8.95
N GLU A 31 26.70 -26.36 9.73
CA GLU A 31 26.28 -27.70 9.29
C GLU A 31 24.83 -27.68 8.82
N VAL A 32 24.61 -28.01 7.56
CA VAL A 32 23.31 -28.06 6.92
C VAL A 32 22.80 -29.48 6.91
N LYS A 33 21.67 -29.73 7.59
CA LYS A 33 20.89 -30.96 7.42
C LYS A 33 20.14 -30.93 6.07
N GLU A 34 20.33 -31.99 5.31
CA GLU A 34 19.80 -32.23 3.99
C GLU A 34 18.31 -32.53 4.03
N ASP A 35 17.53 -31.70 3.34
CA ASP A 35 16.30 -32.10 2.68
C ASP A 35 16.01 -31.09 1.56
N GLY A 36 15.78 -31.56 0.33
CA GLY A 36 15.66 -30.76 -0.91
C GLY A 36 14.42 -29.86 -0.96
N LYS A 37 14.24 -28.99 0.01
CA LYS A 37 13.06 -28.19 0.31
C LYS A 37 13.32 -26.70 0.14
N THR A 38 12.36 -25.99 -0.34
CA THR A 38 12.28 -24.54 -0.56
C THR A 38 12.41 -23.73 0.75
N GLY A 39 13.37 -23.96 1.55
CA GLY A 39 13.57 -23.32 2.85
C GLY A 39 14.99 -23.47 3.32
N GLN A 40 15.90 -23.78 2.41
CA GLN A 40 17.32 -23.98 2.76
C GLN A 40 17.89 -22.69 3.34
N GLN A 41 18.42 -22.82 4.55
CA GLN A 41 19.18 -21.79 5.22
C GLN A 41 20.38 -21.40 4.38
N GLY A 42 20.68 -20.10 4.28
CA GLY A 42 21.87 -19.66 3.56
C GLY A 42 21.77 -18.27 2.96
N TRP A 43 22.87 -17.86 2.38
CA TRP A 43 23.04 -16.58 1.71
C TRP A 43 22.38 -16.58 0.34
N TYR A 44 21.85 -15.44 -0.03
CA TYR A 44 21.33 -15.17 -1.36
C TYR A 44 21.61 -13.71 -1.75
N VAL A 45 21.69 -13.47 -3.04
CA VAL A 45 21.85 -12.15 -3.63
C VAL A 45 20.89 -12.00 -4.80
N GLY A 46 20.57 -10.80 -5.20
CA GLY A 46 19.72 -10.59 -6.35
C GLY A 46 19.66 -9.14 -6.80
N ILE A 47 18.92 -8.97 -7.88
CA ILE A 47 18.58 -7.67 -8.46
C ILE A 47 17.09 -7.44 -8.32
N GLU A 48 16.70 -6.20 -8.18
CA GLU A 48 15.31 -5.80 -8.17
C GLU A 48 15.13 -4.50 -8.97
N GLY A 49 13.95 -4.35 -9.54
CA GLY A 49 13.59 -3.13 -10.26
C GLY A 49 12.09 -2.93 -10.25
N GLY A 50 11.67 -1.69 -10.26
CA GLY A 50 10.27 -1.36 -10.10
C GLY A 50 9.89 0.00 -10.65
N MET A 51 8.65 0.32 -10.44
CA MET A 51 8.04 1.61 -10.73
C MET A 51 7.62 2.27 -9.42
N PRO A 52 8.36 3.29 -8.96
CA PRO A 52 8.00 4.09 -7.81
C PRO A 52 6.94 5.14 -8.19
N PHE A 53 5.94 5.30 -7.36
CA PHE A 53 4.90 6.32 -7.43
C PHE A 53 4.97 7.17 -6.14
N GLY A 54 5.31 8.43 -6.28
CA GLY A 54 5.43 9.36 -5.17
C GLY A 54 4.15 10.13 -4.88
N PHE A 55 3.93 10.40 -3.62
CA PHE A 55 2.83 11.23 -3.11
C PHE A 55 3.40 12.21 -2.09
N SER A 56 3.38 13.48 -2.41
CA SER A 56 3.82 14.60 -1.58
C SER A 56 2.96 15.81 -1.90
N THR A 57 3.53 17.01 -2.01
CA THR A 57 2.85 18.17 -2.58
C THR A 57 2.51 17.92 -4.04
N PHE A 58 3.46 17.37 -4.79
CA PHE A 58 3.22 16.76 -6.09
C PHE A 58 2.92 15.26 -5.97
N SER A 59 2.34 14.66 -7.03
CA SER A 59 2.03 13.24 -7.08
C SER A 59 2.40 12.64 -8.44
N SER A 60 2.73 11.35 -8.45
CA SER A 60 2.83 10.60 -9.71
C SER A 60 1.48 10.46 -10.42
N PHE A 61 0.37 10.65 -9.70
CA PHE A 61 -0.97 10.74 -10.25
C PHE A 61 -1.40 12.21 -10.27
N GLY A 62 -0.85 12.96 -11.22
CA GLY A 62 -1.10 14.38 -11.36
C GLY A 62 -2.45 14.70 -12.00
N HIS A 63 -2.81 15.99 -12.00
CA HIS A 63 -4.03 16.47 -12.64
C HIS A 63 -3.99 16.35 -14.17
N ASP A 64 -2.80 16.36 -14.76
CA ASP A 64 -2.57 16.24 -16.21
C ASP A 64 -2.57 14.79 -16.67
N LYS A 65 -1.82 13.91 -16.00
CA LYS A 65 -1.70 12.48 -16.31
C LYS A 65 -0.98 11.72 -15.19
N THR A 66 -0.90 10.41 -15.34
CA THR A 66 -0.01 9.58 -14.53
C THR A 66 1.43 9.67 -15.04
N HIS A 67 2.34 9.98 -14.13
CA HIS A 67 3.78 10.08 -14.38
C HIS A 67 4.49 8.81 -13.90
N LEU A 68 5.11 8.11 -14.81
CA LEU A 68 5.85 6.89 -14.49
C LEU A 68 7.28 7.21 -14.06
N GLY A 69 7.76 6.48 -13.06
CA GLY A 69 9.15 6.43 -12.65
C GLY A 69 9.76 5.06 -12.90
N TRP A 70 11.03 4.93 -12.61
CA TRP A 70 11.73 3.64 -12.61
C TRP A 70 12.78 3.61 -11.49
N ASP A 71 13.06 2.44 -11.00
CA ASP A 71 14.23 2.19 -10.16
C ASP A 71 14.82 0.80 -10.42
N ALA A 72 16.06 0.67 -10.05
CA ALA A 72 16.78 -0.60 -10.08
C ALA A 72 17.76 -0.67 -8.91
N GLY A 73 18.04 -1.88 -8.44
CA GLY A 73 18.93 -2.08 -7.32
C GLY A 73 19.39 -3.50 -7.13
N LEU A 74 20.19 -3.63 -6.10
CA LEU A 74 20.77 -4.89 -5.66
C LEU A 74 20.28 -5.19 -4.25
N TYR A 75 20.13 -6.46 -3.94
CA TYR A 75 19.88 -6.90 -2.58
C TYR A 75 20.71 -8.15 -2.26
N GLY A 76 21.02 -8.29 -0.98
CA GLY A 76 21.67 -9.48 -0.46
C GLY A 76 21.15 -9.78 0.92
N GLY A 77 20.99 -11.05 1.23
CA GLY A 77 20.39 -11.44 2.50
C GLY A 77 20.75 -12.83 2.96
N TYR A 78 20.32 -13.13 4.16
CA TYR A 78 20.48 -14.44 4.77
C TYR A 78 19.13 -15.00 5.20
N ARG A 79 18.84 -16.22 4.76
CA ARG A 79 17.66 -16.97 5.17
C ARG A 79 18.00 -17.81 6.40
N PHE A 80 17.35 -17.52 7.52
CA PHE A 80 17.52 -18.22 8.79
C PHE A 80 16.77 -19.56 8.83
N ASN A 81 15.57 -19.57 8.25
CA ASN A 81 14.67 -20.74 8.18
C ASN A 81 13.63 -20.54 7.07
N SER A 82 12.61 -21.39 7.01
CA SER A 82 11.50 -21.29 6.05
C SER A 82 10.61 -20.04 6.22
N ILE A 83 10.67 -19.41 7.40
CA ILE A 83 9.80 -18.28 7.77
C ILE A 83 10.56 -16.95 7.65
N PHE A 84 11.76 -16.86 8.22
CA PHE A 84 12.49 -15.59 8.37
C PHE A 84 13.72 -15.48 7.49
N SER A 85 13.90 -14.34 6.87
CA SER A 85 15.16 -13.89 6.28
C SER A 85 15.36 -12.39 6.51
N ALA A 86 16.62 -11.96 6.53
CA ALA A 86 16.99 -10.56 6.59
C ALA A 86 17.74 -10.17 5.33
N GLU A 87 17.51 -8.96 4.82
CA GLU A 87 18.13 -8.42 3.61
C GLU A 87 18.66 -7.02 3.84
N LEU A 88 19.73 -6.71 3.14
CA LEU A 88 20.17 -5.36 2.86
C LEU A 88 19.95 -5.07 1.39
N SER A 89 19.53 -3.86 1.06
CA SER A 89 19.29 -3.45 -0.31
C SER A 89 19.78 -2.02 -0.57
N ALA A 90 20.15 -1.79 -1.82
CA ALA A 90 20.50 -0.49 -2.34
C ALA A 90 19.84 -0.32 -3.71
N LYS A 91 19.03 0.73 -3.87
CA LYS A 91 18.32 1.07 -5.09
C LYS A 91 18.58 2.51 -5.49
N TYR A 92 18.54 2.76 -6.78
CA TYR A 92 18.54 4.09 -7.35
C TYR A 92 17.55 4.17 -8.50
N GLY A 93 16.89 5.32 -8.63
CA GLY A 93 15.92 5.54 -9.67
C GLY A 93 15.39 6.96 -9.70
N GLU A 94 14.34 7.15 -10.48
CA GLU A 94 13.73 8.44 -10.72
C GLU A 94 12.21 8.34 -10.64
N MET A 95 11.59 9.37 -10.09
CA MET A 95 10.14 9.56 -10.07
C MET A 95 9.81 10.87 -10.76
N ASN A 96 8.70 10.88 -11.49
CA ASN A 96 8.13 12.08 -12.05
C ASN A 96 6.80 12.36 -11.35
N LEU A 97 6.64 13.58 -10.88
CA LEU A 97 5.49 14.03 -10.12
C LEU A 97 4.94 15.30 -10.74
N SER A 98 3.64 15.52 -10.68
CA SER A 98 3.03 16.79 -11.08
C SER A 98 1.98 17.25 -10.08
N ALA A 99 1.43 18.42 -10.33
CA ALA A 99 0.42 19.05 -9.49
C ALA A 99 -0.79 18.13 -9.28
N GLN A 100 -1.32 18.10 -8.07
CA GLN A 100 -2.49 17.31 -7.70
C GLN A 100 -3.76 18.13 -7.87
N ASP A 101 -4.86 17.49 -8.30
CA ASP A 101 -6.19 18.13 -8.44
C ASP A 101 -6.60 18.93 -7.20
N CYS A 102 -6.37 18.38 -6.01
CA CYS A 102 -6.76 19.02 -4.75
C CYS A 102 -6.05 20.34 -4.46
N CYS A 103 -4.89 20.58 -5.07
CA CYS A 103 -4.09 21.77 -4.83
C CYS A 103 -4.11 22.75 -6.01
N VAL A 104 -4.42 22.26 -7.22
CA VAL A 104 -4.64 23.09 -8.41
C VAL A 104 -5.79 24.07 -8.18
N GLU A 105 -6.87 23.63 -7.56
CA GLU A 105 -8.04 24.47 -7.28
C GLU A 105 -7.76 25.63 -6.31
N ARG A 106 -6.65 25.57 -5.55
CA ARG A 106 -6.26 26.64 -4.61
C ARG A 106 -5.50 27.79 -5.26
N ASN A 107 -5.20 27.66 -6.54
CA ASN A 107 -4.51 28.68 -7.35
C ASN A 107 -3.18 29.15 -6.73
N TYR A 108 -2.36 28.21 -6.26
CA TYR A 108 -1.04 28.51 -5.74
C TYR A 108 -0.06 28.89 -6.84
N TRP A 109 0.87 29.79 -6.49
CA TRP A 109 1.96 30.25 -7.36
C TRP A 109 3.30 30.06 -6.64
N LEU A 110 4.27 29.48 -7.33
CA LEU A 110 5.64 29.34 -6.81
C LEU A 110 6.45 30.54 -7.31
N GLY A 111 6.96 31.36 -6.37
CA GLY A 111 7.87 32.46 -6.70
C GLY A 111 9.30 31.96 -6.92
N SER A 112 10.09 32.76 -7.64
CA SER A 112 11.53 32.51 -7.84
C SER A 112 12.35 32.56 -6.54
N ASP A 113 11.79 33.13 -5.48
CA ASP A 113 12.33 33.10 -4.11
C ASP A 113 12.04 31.76 -3.37
N GLY A 114 11.28 30.86 -3.99
CA GLY A 114 10.94 29.57 -3.41
C GLY A 114 9.77 29.63 -2.43
N VAL A 115 8.95 30.66 -2.43
CA VAL A 115 7.78 30.81 -1.57
C VAL A 115 6.51 30.55 -2.39
N LEU A 116 5.50 29.93 -1.74
CA LEU A 116 4.17 29.73 -2.33
C LEU A 116 3.27 30.93 -2.02
N TYR A 117 2.67 31.48 -3.08
CA TYR A 117 1.75 32.61 -3.05
C TYR A 117 0.36 32.17 -3.51
N ASN A 118 -0.68 32.90 -3.09
CA ASN A 118 -2.07 32.66 -3.51
C ASN A 118 -2.43 33.35 -4.84
N ALA A 119 -1.49 34.07 -5.44
CA ALA A 119 -1.64 34.75 -6.74
C ALA A 119 -0.27 35.00 -7.36
N GLY A 120 -0.21 35.25 -8.65
CA GLY A 120 1.02 35.67 -9.33
C GLY A 120 1.61 36.94 -8.71
N VAL A 121 2.93 36.97 -8.53
CA VAL A 121 3.64 38.08 -7.84
C VAL A 121 4.14 39.09 -8.86
N LEU A 122 3.75 40.34 -8.72
CA LEU A 122 4.24 41.44 -9.58
C LEU A 122 5.71 41.77 -9.24
N GLY A 123 6.54 41.83 -10.29
CA GLY A 123 7.98 42.22 -10.14
C GLY A 123 8.91 41.05 -9.79
N MET A 124 8.42 39.82 -9.78
CA MET A 124 9.19 38.60 -9.59
C MET A 124 8.66 37.50 -10.50
N ASP A 125 9.54 36.65 -11.03
CA ASP A 125 9.13 35.47 -11.76
C ASP A 125 8.33 34.53 -10.84
N SER A 126 7.17 34.13 -11.28
CA SER A 126 6.30 33.20 -10.55
C SER A 126 5.56 32.28 -11.52
N TRP A 127 5.36 31.05 -11.07
CA TRP A 127 4.76 29.98 -11.89
C TRP A 127 3.54 29.40 -11.17
N GLU A 128 2.48 29.25 -11.89
CA GLU A 128 1.27 28.60 -11.39
C GLU A 128 1.55 27.14 -11.06
N TYR A 129 1.14 26.71 -9.85
CA TYR A 129 1.37 25.34 -9.35
C TYR A 129 0.84 24.27 -10.31
N ALA A 130 -0.31 24.52 -10.98
CA ALA A 130 -0.92 23.63 -11.95
C ALA A 130 0.00 23.31 -13.14
N ASN A 131 0.89 24.23 -13.50
CA ASN A 131 1.80 24.11 -14.63
C ASN A 131 3.18 23.57 -14.27
N LEU A 132 3.34 23.08 -13.04
CA LEU A 132 4.61 22.60 -12.52
C LEU A 132 4.63 21.08 -12.37
N LYS A 133 5.80 20.51 -12.61
CA LYS A 133 6.16 19.12 -12.34
C LYS A 133 7.48 19.03 -11.59
N SER A 134 7.70 17.93 -10.90
CA SER A 134 8.94 17.64 -10.20
C SER A 134 9.58 16.38 -10.75
N HIS A 135 10.85 16.47 -11.09
CA HIS A 135 11.69 15.33 -11.46
C HIS A 135 12.57 14.97 -10.26
N VAL A 136 12.30 13.83 -9.64
CA VAL A 136 12.93 13.40 -8.39
C VAL A 136 13.89 12.23 -8.65
N GLN A 137 15.17 12.45 -8.44
CA GLN A 137 16.16 11.39 -8.36
C GLN A 137 16.18 10.86 -6.92
N MET A 138 16.06 9.54 -6.75
CA MET A 138 15.92 8.91 -5.44
C MET A 138 16.90 7.74 -5.28
N GLY A 139 17.66 7.76 -4.17
CA GLY A 139 18.46 6.63 -3.70
C GLY A 139 17.85 6.06 -2.42
N ARG A 140 17.79 4.74 -2.29
CA ARG A 140 17.28 4.05 -1.11
C ARG A 140 18.25 2.98 -0.64
N TYR A 141 18.63 3.03 0.62
CA TYR A 141 19.62 2.15 1.22
C TYR A 141 19.11 1.67 2.57
N GLY A 142 19.01 0.38 2.78
CA GLY A 142 18.48 -0.07 4.07
C GLY A 142 18.33 -1.57 4.22
N ALA A 143 17.56 -1.90 5.25
CA ALA A 143 17.34 -3.27 5.67
C ALA A 143 15.85 -3.63 5.62
N ARG A 144 15.59 -4.90 5.33
CA ARG A 144 14.25 -5.47 5.42
C ARG A 144 14.31 -6.85 6.08
N VAL A 145 13.24 -7.21 6.74
CA VAL A 145 13.02 -8.53 7.30
C VAL A 145 11.86 -9.17 6.55
N ASN A 146 12.09 -10.31 5.91
CA ASN A 146 11.02 -11.01 5.21
C ASN A 146 10.43 -12.09 6.10
N VAL A 147 9.12 -12.06 6.26
CA VAL A 147 8.33 -13.05 6.98
C VAL A 147 7.51 -13.84 5.97
N ASN A 148 7.93 -15.04 5.61
CA ASN A 148 7.24 -15.89 4.68
C ASN A 148 6.02 -16.54 5.34
N LEU A 149 4.82 -16.11 4.94
CA LEU A 149 3.55 -16.59 5.49
C LEU A 149 3.28 -18.07 5.16
N LEU A 150 3.70 -18.52 3.97
CA LEU A 150 3.55 -19.94 3.58
C LEU A 150 4.46 -20.84 4.41
N GLY A 151 5.58 -20.32 4.93
CA GLY A 151 6.48 -21.03 5.84
C GLY A 151 5.88 -21.34 7.21
N LEU A 152 4.83 -20.60 7.63
CA LEU A 152 4.14 -20.81 8.90
C LEU A 152 3.31 -22.11 8.91
N PHE A 153 2.87 -22.58 7.75
CA PHE A 153 1.99 -23.75 7.64
C PHE A 153 2.77 -24.97 7.15
N HIS A 154 2.72 -26.06 7.89
CA HIS A 154 3.49 -27.29 7.61
C HIS A 154 3.24 -27.85 6.20
N LYS A 155 2.02 -27.73 5.68
CA LYS A 155 1.64 -28.20 4.35
C LYS A 155 2.28 -27.38 3.22
N THR A 156 2.53 -26.08 3.42
CA THR A 156 3.03 -25.14 2.40
C THR A 156 4.48 -24.73 2.61
N ALA A 157 5.09 -25.09 3.74
CA ALA A 157 6.48 -24.75 4.07
C ALA A 157 7.51 -25.23 3.03
N ASN A 158 7.16 -26.26 2.25
CA ASN A 158 7.98 -26.85 1.17
C ASN A 158 7.50 -26.47 -0.23
N SER A 159 6.60 -25.52 -0.35
CA SER A 159 6.11 -25.03 -1.65
C SER A 159 7.24 -24.34 -2.43
N ARG A 160 7.17 -24.36 -3.76
CA ARG A 160 7.99 -23.52 -4.63
C ARG A 160 7.57 -22.05 -4.58
N TRP A 161 6.38 -21.78 -4.10
CA TRP A 161 5.87 -20.44 -3.88
C TRP A 161 6.22 -19.95 -2.48
N ASP A 162 6.52 -18.68 -2.36
CA ASP A 162 6.56 -17.96 -1.10
C ASP A 162 5.70 -16.70 -1.18
N LEU A 163 5.05 -16.41 -0.08
CA LEU A 163 4.29 -15.19 0.14
C LEU A 163 4.88 -14.54 1.40
N ALA A 164 5.49 -13.38 1.26
CA ALA A 164 6.14 -12.73 2.38
C ALA A 164 5.62 -11.32 2.61
N VAL A 165 5.50 -10.95 3.87
CA VAL A 165 5.38 -9.57 4.33
C VAL A 165 6.76 -9.12 4.79
N SER A 166 7.21 -7.97 4.29
CA SER A 166 8.58 -7.50 4.44
C SER A 166 8.64 -6.08 4.98
N PRO A 167 8.53 -5.91 6.31
CA PRO A 167 8.80 -4.61 6.93
C PRO A 167 10.23 -4.17 6.63
N HIS A 168 10.39 -2.87 6.36
CA HIS A 168 11.67 -2.30 5.96
C HIS A 168 11.91 -0.91 6.54
N ILE A 169 13.18 -0.57 6.61
CA ILE A 169 13.68 0.76 6.98
C ILE A 169 14.79 1.17 6.01
N TYR A 170 14.71 2.39 5.48
CA TYR A 170 15.65 2.92 4.50
C TYR A 170 16.17 4.30 4.91
N ALA A 171 17.44 4.54 4.67
CA ALA A 171 17.97 5.88 4.45
C ALA A 171 17.68 6.24 2.99
N VAL A 172 16.93 7.32 2.77
CA VAL A 172 16.48 7.73 1.44
C VAL A 172 17.08 9.08 1.10
N THR A 173 17.71 9.17 -0.07
CA THR A 173 18.15 10.45 -0.63
C THR A 173 17.22 10.87 -1.74
N THR A 174 16.78 12.11 -1.75
CA THR A 174 16.03 12.70 -2.85
C THR A 174 16.71 13.97 -3.35
N LYS A 175 16.67 14.14 -4.66
CA LYS A 175 17.05 15.39 -5.32
C LYS A 175 15.97 15.69 -6.36
N ALA A 176 15.21 16.75 -6.14
CA ALA A 176 14.05 17.09 -6.93
C ALA A 176 14.24 18.41 -7.66
N ASP A 177 14.21 18.39 -8.98
CA ASP A 177 14.21 19.59 -9.82
C ASP A 177 12.75 19.92 -10.19
N ILE A 178 12.30 21.15 -9.91
CA ILE A 178 10.98 21.64 -10.33
C ILE A 178 11.10 22.23 -11.73
N GLN A 179 10.17 21.85 -12.61
CA GLN A 179 10.13 22.20 -14.00
C GLN A 179 8.72 22.60 -14.43
N THR A 180 8.60 23.37 -15.48
CA THR A 180 7.31 23.59 -16.15
C THR A 180 6.87 22.35 -16.93
N ILE A 181 5.55 22.12 -17.02
CA ILE A 181 4.98 21.00 -17.80
C ILE A 181 5.14 21.25 -19.30
N ALA A 182 5.03 22.53 -19.73
CA ALA A 182 4.93 22.89 -21.14
C ALA A 182 6.24 22.70 -21.94
N ASP A 183 7.36 23.06 -21.35
CA ASP A 183 8.66 23.17 -22.06
C ASP A 183 9.83 22.56 -21.31
N ASP A 184 9.59 21.89 -20.20
CA ASP A 184 10.60 21.27 -19.32
C ASP A 184 11.61 22.32 -18.75
N ALA A 185 11.26 23.59 -18.77
CA ALA A 185 12.14 24.64 -18.25
C ALA A 185 12.31 24.49 -16.74
N LYS A 186 13.57 24.54 -16.29
CA LYS A 186 13.89 24.42 -14.87
C LYS A 186 13.53 25.71 -14.13
N VAL A 187 12.57 25.60 -13.23
CA VAL A 187 12.10 26.66 -12.35
C VAL A 187 12.97 26.72 -11.08
N MET A 188 13.20 25.55 -10.49
CA MET A 188 14.01 25.43 -9.27
C MET A 188 14.88 24.19 -9.31
N LYS A 189 16.17 24.36 -8.98
CA LYS A 189 17.12 23.25 -8.87
C LYS A 189 17.15 22.72 -7.44
N GLY A 190 16.91 21.43 -7.29
CA GLY A 190 16.89 20.76 -6.00
C GLY A 190 18.28 20.51 -5.42
N SER A 191 18.34 20.52 -4.11
CA SER A 191 19.45 20.01 -3.30
C SER A 191 19.18 18.56 -2.91
N ILE A 192 20.23 17.84 -2.46
CA ILE A 192 20.08 16.50 -1.92
C ILE A 192 19.51 16.61 -0.51
N ASN A 193 18.36 15.96 -0.29
CA ASN A 193 17.72 15.85 1.00
C ASN A 193 17.79 14.39 1.48
N TRP A 194 17.95 14.21 2.79
CA TRP A 194 17.97 12.90 3.44
C TRP A 194 16.66 12.68 4.21
N HIS A 195 16.10 11.50 4.07
CA HIS A 195 14.88 11.08 4.73
C HIS A 195 15.08 9.72 5.38
N LEU A 196 14.37 9.47 6.48
CA LEU A 196 14.16 8.12 6.98
C LEU A 196 12.88 7.57 6.32
N GLY A 197 13.01 6.46 5.59
CA GLY A 197 11.90 5.73 5.01
C GLY A 197 11.56 4.51 5.86
N TYR A 198 10.29 4.25 6.12
CA TYR A 198 9.83 3.03 6.77
C TYR A 198 8.49 2.57 6.19
N GLY A 199 8.30 1.28 6.14
CA GLY A 199 7.12 0.70 5.51
C GLY A 199 7.13 -0.81 5.48
N ALA A 200 6.35 -1.36 4.56
CA ALA A 200 6.31 -2.80 4.31
C ALA A 200 5.95 -3.11 2.86
N ASP A 201 6.52 -4.21 2.37
CA ASP A 201 6.21 -4.79 1.06
C ASP A 201 5.48 -6.12 1.24
N LEU A 202 4.57 -6.41 0.32
CA LEU A 202 4.06 -7.75 0.07
C LEU A 202 4.85 -8.33 -1.11
N GLN A 203 5.38 -9.53 -0.94
CA GLN A 203 6.20 -10.20 -1.94
C GLN A 203 5.61 -11.56 -2.27
N VAL A 204 5.54 -11.87 -3.56
CA VAL A 204 5.21 -13.21 -4.06
C VAL A 204 6.40 -13.71 -4.85
N GLY A 205 6.95 -14.84 -4.47
CA GLY A 205 8.11 -15.44 -5.11
C GLY A 205 7.85 -16.86 -5.59
N TYR A 206 8.55 -17.24 -6.65
CA TYR A 206 8.54 -18.59 -7.18
C TYR A 206 9.95 -19.09 -7.41
N GLN A 207 10.27 -20.26 -6.85
CA GLN A 207 11.54 -20.92 -7.01
C GLN A 207 11.57 -21.65 -8.37
N LEU A 208 12.23 -21.04 -9.36
CA LEU A 208 12.37 -21.60 -10.70
C LEU A 208 13.28 -22.84 -10.70
N THR A 209 14.43 -22.71 -10.05
CA THR A 209 15.41 -23.80 -9.89
C THR A 209 15.89 -23.85 -8.45
N SER A 210 16.75 -24.80 -8.09
CA SER A 210 17.38 -24.82 -6.75
C SER A 210 18.16 -23.54 -6.41
N CYS A 211 18.62 -22.82 -7.42
CA CYS A 211 19.45 -21.62 -7.24
C CYS A 211 18.69 -20.33 -7.57
N LEU A 212 17.73 -20.36 -8.52
CA LEU A 212 17.11 -19.17 -9.09
C LEU A 212 15.69 -18.98 -8.59
N LYS A 213 15.41 -17.78 -8.09
CA LYS A 213 14.08 -17.35 -7.62
C LYS A 213 13.63 -16.11 -8.37
N LEU A 214 12.42 -16.13 -8.89
CA LEU A 214 11.73 -14.97 -9.46
C LEU A 214 10.66 -14.50 -8.48
N GLY A 215 10.46 -13.19 -8.35
CA GLY A 215 9.42 -12.63 -7.50
C GLY A 215 8.88 -11.32 -8.04
N ILE A 216 7.69 -10.99 -7.55
CA ILE A 216 7.08 -9.67 -7.68
C ILE A 216 6.89 -9.11 -6.28
N TYR A 217 6.90 -7.79 -6.16
CA TYR A 217 6.62 -7.11 -4.91
C TYR A 217 5.81 -5.85 -5.12
N SER A 218 5.08 -5.48 -4.10
CA SER A 218 4.39 -4.20 -4.03
C SER A 218 4.37 -3.73 -2.59
N GLY A 219 4.67 -2.46 -2.35
CA GLY A 219 4.74 -1.94 -1.00
C GLY A 219 4.66 -0.44 -0.89
N LEU A 220 4.53 0.00 0.35
CA LEU A 220 4.44 1.41 0.72
C LEU A 220 5.57 1.78 1.66
N THR A 221 6.24 2.88 1.35
CA THR A 221 7.26 3.49 2.19
C THR A 221 6.83 4.91 2.55
N ARG A 222 6.72 5.20 3.84
CA ARG A 222 6.55 6.55 4.33
C ARG A 222 7.92 7.18 4.52
N LEU A 223 8.11 8.42 4.03
CA LEU A 223 9.32 9.19 4.22
C LEU A 223 9.09 10.24 5.30
N THR A 224 10.07 10.38 6.20
CA THR A 224 10.11 11.48 7.16
C THR A 224 10.73 12.72 6.53
N GLY A 225 10.41 13.88 7.08
CA GLY A 225 10.96 15.14 6.59
C GLY A 225 10.15 15.75 5.45
N GLU A 226 10.66 16.85 4.94
CA GLU A 226 10.02 17.70 3.96
C GLU A 226 10.79 17.68 2.64
N ARG A 227 10.22 18.30 1.61
CA ARG A 227 10.88 18.52 0.31
C ARG A 227 11.29 17.25 -0.45
N MET A 228 10.54 16.14 -0.28
CA MET A 228 10.76 14.95 -1.09
C MET A 228 10.64 15.29 -2.59
N ASP A 229 9.71 16.15 -2.94
CA ASP A 229 9.38 16.60 -4.30
C ASP A 229 9.99 17.97 -4.67
N GLY A 230 10.82 18.54 -3.79
CA GLY A 230 11.48 19.82 -4.03
C GLY A 230 10.65 21.06 -3.69
N MET A 231 9.37 20.91 -3.37
CA MET A 231 8.55 22.05 -2.97
C MET A 231 9.00 22.61 -1.63
N PRO A 232 9.12 23.94 -1.51
CA PRO A 232 9.62 24.61 -0.28
C PRO A 232 8.67 24.47 0.91
N GLU A 233 7.38 24.39 0.66
CA GLU A 233 6.34 24.22 1.67
C GLU A 233 5.50 22.98 1.39
N HIS A 234 5.08 22.30 2.46
CA HIS A 234 4.17 21.17 2.36
C HIS A 234 2.72 21.62 2.36
N LEU A 235 2.06 21.43 1.24
CA LEU A 235 0.61 21.51 1.15
C LEU A 235 -0.07 20.24 1.72
N HIS A 236 0.67 19.13 1.77
CA HIS A 236 0.25 17.87 2.39
C HIS A 236 1.33 17.33 3.35
N LYS A 237 0.92 16.89 4.53
CA LYS A 237 1.82 16.44 5.62
C LYS A 237 2.40 15.03 5.45
N ASN A 238 2.14 14.34 4.34
CA ASN A 238 2.49 12.94 4.19
C ASN A 238 3.27 12.68 2.90
N ASN A 239 4.51 12.24 3.05
CA ASN A 239 5.36 11.79 1.96
C ASN A 239 5.32 10.26 1.89
N PHE A 240 4.78 9.73 0.80
CA PHE A 240 4.71 8.29 0.54
C PHE A 240 5.30 7.96 -0.81
N VAL A 241 5.93 6.81 -0.86
CA VAL A 241 6.31 6.14 -2.11
C VAL A 241 5.62 4.79 -2.13
N TRP A 242 4.75 4.58 -3.10
CA TRP A 242 4.24 3.26 -3.46
C TRP A 242 5.10 2.71 -4.59
N GLU A 243 5.55 1.49 -4.46
CA GLU A 243 6.39 0.85 -5.47
C GLU A 243 5.84 -0.52 -5.79
N SER A 244 5.91 -0.89 -7.07
CA SER A 244 5.65 -2.25 -7.52
C SER A 244 6.74 -2.67 -8.50
N GLY A 245 7.21 -3.90 -8.39
CA GLY A 245 8.34 -4.33 -9.19
C GLY A 245 8.57 -5.83 -9.21
N VAL A 246 9.70 -6.18 -9.81
CA VAL A 246 10.15 -7.56 -9.99
C VAL A 246 11.49 -7.78 -9.30
N ARG A 247 11.75 -9.01 -8.87
CA ARG A 247 12.98 -9.43 -8.19
C ARG A 247 13.51 -10.73 -8.79
N LEU A 248 14.80 -10.78 -9.00
CA LEU A 248 15.50 -11.98 -9.42
C LEU A 248 16.60 -12.29 -8.41
N GLY A 249 16.52 -13.43 -7.75
CA GLY A 249 17.42 -13.84 -6.68
C GLY A 249 18.16 -15.13 -6.99
N ILE A 250 19.39 -15.21 -6.52
CA ILE A 250 20.26 -16.38 -6.64
C ILE A 250 20.63 -16.86 -5.25
N ASN A 251 20.28 -18.11 -4.92
CA ASN A 251 20.69 -18.76 -3.69
C ASN A 251 22.15 -19.21 -3.83
N LEU A 252 23.00 -18.79 -2.89
CA LEU A 252 24.43 -19.09 -2.89
C LEU A 252 24.78 -20.38 -2.15
N SER A 253 23.78 -21.03 -1.50
CA SER A 253 23.98 -22.26 -0.74
C SER A 253 24.34 -23.41 -1.68
N LYS A 254 25.55 -23.95 -1.57
CA LYS A 254 25.98 -25.14 -2.31
C LYS A 254 25.18 -26.36 -1.81
N LYS A 255 24.54 -27.12 -2.71
CA LYS A 255 24.17 -28.50 -2.42
C LYS A 255 25.42 -29.29 -2.08
N LYS A 256 25.54 -29.78 -0.85
CA LYS A 256 26.50 -30.86 -0.56
C LYS A 256 25.97 -32.12 -1.28
N ASN A 257 26.64 -32.52 -2.34
CA ASN A 257 26.41 -33.84 -2.88
C ASN A 257 26.90 -34.86 -1.83
N LYS A 258 25.97 -35.56 -1.22
CA LYS A 258 26.26 -36.74 -0.45
C LYS A 258 26.69 -37.79 -1.45
N ILE A 259 28.00 -38.09 -1.49
CA ILE A 259 28.48 -39.34 -2.03
C ILE A 259 27.92 -40.42 -1.08
N THR A 260 26.97 -41.18 -1.58
CA THR A 260 26.42 -42.34 -0.89
C THR A 260 27.51 -43.40 -0.89
N GLU A 261 28.30 -43.48 0.16
CA GLU A 261 29.01 -44.68 0.47
C GLU A 261 28.01 -45.71 0.94
N THR A 262 27.84 -46.73 0.15
CA THR A 262 27.01 -47.91 0.45
C THR A 262 27.71 -48.72 1.55
N PRO A 263 27.13 -48.89 2.73
CA PRO A 263 27.58 -49.97 3.59
C PRO A 263 26.82 -51.24 3.19
N SER A 264 27.57 -52.23 2.89
CA SER A 264 27.18 -53.61 2.65
C SER A 264 26.32 -54.17 3.81
N VAL A 265 25.34 -54.95 3.37
CA VAL A 265 24.42 -55.78 4.12
C VAL A 265 25.10 -56.74 5.10
N PRO A 266 24.47 -57.13 6.21
CA PRO A 266 24.01 -58.51 6.25
C PRO A 266 22.52 -58.69 6.63
N GLN A 267 21.94 -59.63 5.85
CA GLN A 267 20.66 -60.28 6.08
C GLN A 267 20.58 -60.96 7.45
N LYS A 268 19.39 -60.96 8.01
CA LYS A 268 18.73 -62.09 8.68
C LYS A 268 17.23 -61.77 8.70
N GLU A 269 16.57 -62.40 7.99
CA GLU A 269 15.50 -63.42 7.94
C GLU A 269 14.62 -63.57 9.17
N VAL A 270 13.29 -63.69 8.85
CA VAL A 270 12.29 -64.63 9.35
C VAL A 270 11.35 -64.05 10.40
N LEU A 271 10.08 -64.04 10.32
CA LEU A 271 8.91 -64.76 9.90
C LEU A 271 7.64 -63.96 10.21
N GLN A 272 6.73 -63.91 9.27
CA GLN A 272 5.32 -64.29 9.26
C GLN A 272 4.47 -64.12 10.56
N GLN A 273 3.40 -63.36 10.43
CA GLN A 273 2.03 -63.91 10.42
C GLN A 273 1.00 -62.79 10.32
N GLU A 274 0.27 -62.80 9.21
CA GLU A 274 -1.16 -62.50 9.16
C GLU A 274 -1.90 -63.72 9.65
N PRO A 275 -3.23 -63.74 9.90
CA PRO A 275 -4.28 -62.94 9.27
C PRO A 275 -5.53 -62.65 10.15
N THR A 276 -6.52 -62.08 9.43
CA THR A 276 -8.00 -62.23 9.52
C THR A 276 -8.76 -61.31 10.46
N SER A 277 -9.58 -60.56 9.82
CA SER A 277 -11.00 -60.72 9.45
C SER A 277 -11.95 -60.04 10.41
N SER A 278 -12.73 -59.31 9.91
CA SER A 278 -14.15 -59.20 9.42
C SER A 278 -14.90 -58.18 10.25
N GLU A 279 -15.57 -57.45 9.57
CA GLU A 279 -16.95 -57.29 9.10
C GLU A 279 -17.70 -56.16 9.75
N ASN A 280 -18.15 -55.30 8.81
CA ASN A 280 -19.53 -54.88 8.59
C ASN A 280 -20.36 -54.34 9.75
N VAL A 281 -21.00 -53.22 9.54
CA VAL A 281 -22.40 -53.10 9.17
C VAL A 281 -22.82 -51.64 9.01
N ASN A 282 -23.41 -51.40 7.83
CA ASN A 282 -24.33 -50.34 7.42
C ASN A 282 -25.37 -49.89 8.48
N GLN A 283 -25.78 -48.62 8.36
CA GLN A 283 -27.18 -48.19 8.16
C GLN A 283 -27.16 -46.66 8.26
N LYS A 284 -27.41 -45.89 7.27
CA LYS A 284 -28.54 -45.54 6.40
C LYS A 284 -29.83 -45.19 7.16
N GLU A 285 -30.41 -44.10 6.66
CA GLU A 285 -31.76 -43.57 6.80
C GLU A 285 -32.02 -42.62 7.96
N THR A 286 -32.78 -41.57 7.86
CA THR A 286 -33.65 -40.94 6.84
C THR A 286 -34.04 -39.55 7.33
N VAL A 287 -34.11 -38.64 6.38
CA VAL A 287 -35.15 -37.62 6.13
C VAL A 287 -36.28 -37.59 7.16
N ASP A 288 -36.55 -36.40 7.71
CA ASP A 288 -37.93 -35.92 7.69
C ASP A 288 -38.07 -34.41 7.63
N LYS A 289 -38.89 -34.04 6.68
CA LYS A 289 -39.54 -32.77 6.46
C LYS A 289 -40.60 -32.53 7.55
N ALA A 290 -40.67 -31.32 8.05
CA ALA A 290 -41.93 -30.81 8.53
C ALA A 290 -42.08 -29.35 8.15
N GLU A 291 -42.95 -29.15 7.22
CA GLU A 291 -43.62 -27.90 6.85
C GLU A 291 -44.50 -27.37 7.97
N THR A 292 -44.62 -26.03 7.96
CA THR A 292 -45.85 -25.24 8.00
C THR A 292 -46.50 -24.96 9.35
N ARG A 293 -46.59 -23.66 9.67
CA ARG A 293 -47.82 -22.87 9.70
C ARG A 293 -47.55 -21.44 10.21
N VAL A 294 -47.63 -20.49 9.27
CA VAL A 294 -48.60 -19.41 9.18
C VAL A 294 -49.17 -18.92 10.53
N ALA A 295 -48.77 -17.70 10.88
CA ALA A 295 -49.62 -16.73 11.52
C ALA A 295 -49.42 -15.38 10.84
N GLU A 296 -50.35 -15.06 9.96
CA GLU A 296 -50.72 -13.67 9.63
C GLU A 296 -51.03 -12.94 10.90
N GLN A 297 -50.35 -11.79 11.10
CA GLN A 297 -51.04 -10.63 11.67
C GLN A 297 -50.22 -9.37 11.47
N ASP A 298 -50.89 -8.40 10.90
CA ASP A 298 -50.65 -6.98 10.90
C ASP A 298 -49.59 -6.41 9.95
N ILE A 299 -49.99 -6.28 8.69
CA ILE A 299 -49.56 -5.21 7.79
C ILE A 299 -49.94 -3.88 8.41
N LYS A 300 -49.06 -3.37 9.28
CA LYS A 300 -49.06 -1.94 9.56
C LYS A 300 -48.26 -1.31 8.43
N GLU A 301 -48.96 -0.62 7.55
CA GLU A 301 -48.40 0.27 6.53
C GLU A 301 -47.32 1.14 7.17
N SER A 302 -46.04 0.74 6.96
CA SER A 302 -44.89 1.41 7.53
C SER A 302 -44.77 2.76 6.84
N ALA A 303 -45.12 3.82 7.54
CA ALA A 303 -44.88 5.19 7.12
C ALA A 303 -43.41 5.31 6.70
N LYS A 304 -43.19 5.64 5.43
CA LYS A 304 -41.84 5.78 4.83
C LYS A 304 -41.05 6.80 5.64
N VAL A 305 -40.11 6.32 6.44
CA VAL A 305 -39.25 7.19 7.26
C VAL A 305 -38.39 8.04 6.32
N THR A 306 -38.53 9.35 6.44
CA THR A 306 -37.74 10.32 5.66
C THR A 306 -36.65 10.89 6.54
N PHE A 307 -35.40 10.75 6.09
CA PHE A 307 -34.23 11.27 6.78
C PHE A 307 -33.82 12.64 6.25
N PRO A 308 -33.35 13.56 7.10
CA PRO A 308 -32.80 14.83 6.65
C PRO A 308 -31.50 14.63 5.85
N VAL A 309 -31.28 15.52 4.88
CA VAL A 309 -30.06 15.52 4.04
C VAL A 309 -28.97 16.34 4.71
N ILE A 310 -27.77 15.79 4.76
CA ILE A 310 -26.57 16.43 5.32
C ILE A 310 -25.76 17.07 4.19
N TYR A 311 -25.45 18.35 4.29
CA TYR A 311 -24.70 19.09 3.28
C TYR A 311 -23.25 19.33 3.68
N PHE A 312 -22.38 19.45 2.68
CA PHE A 312 -20.94 19.64 2.84
C PHE A 312 -20.47 20.86 2.06
N THR A 313 -19.46 21.54 2.60
CA THR A 313 -18.76 22.58 1.87
C THR A 313 -17.95 21.99 0.72
N PHE A 314 -17.60 22.85 -0.23
CA PHE A 314 -16.73 22.49 -1.33
C PHE A 314 -15.40 21.92 -0.81
N ASN A 315 -14.92 20.84 -1.43
CA ASN A 315 -13.69 20.13 -1.09
C ASN A 315 -13.53 19.72 0.40
N SER A 316 -14.64 19.61 1.16
CA SER A 316 -14.62 19.14 2.55
C SER A 316 -15.40 17.84 2.73
N ILE A 317 -14.92 17.04 3.68
CA ILE A 317 -15.54 15.84 4.21
C ILE A 317 -15.98 16.04 5.67
N ASP A 318 -15.73 17.22 6.24
CA ASP A 318 -16.03 17.53 7.62
C ASP A 318 -17.49 17.94 7.77
N ILE A 319 -18.13 17.43 8.84
CA ILE A 319 -19.50 17.79 9.20
C ILE A 319 -19.50 19.19 9.78
N GLN A 320 -20.30 20.06 9.19
CA GLN A 320 -20.46 21.42 9.69
C GLN A 320 -21.30 21.43 10.96
N GLN A 321 -21.03 22.38 11.86
CA GLN A 321 -21.74 22.50 13.13
C GLN A 321 -23.25 22.73 12.95
N ASN A 322 -23.66 23.41 11.88
CA ASN A 322 -25.09 23.61 11.54
C ASN A 322 -25.81 22.34 11.07
N GLU A 323 -25.05 21.30 10.65
CA GLU A 323 -25.59 20.01 10.20
C GLU A 323 -25.75 18.99 11.36
N GLU A 324 -25.20 19.28 12.55
CA GLU A 324 -25.28 18.38 13.71
C GLU A 324 -26.71 18.13 14.19
N THR A 325 -27.59 19.12 14.09
CA THR A 325 -29.00 18.96 14.45
C THR A 325 -29.68 17.91 13.57
N LYS A 326 -29.36 17.88 12.28
CA LYS A 326 -29.87 16.90 11.32
C LYS A 326 -29.31 15.49 11.59
N LEU A 327 -28.03 15.39 11.94
CA LEU A 327 -27.41 14.13 12.34
C LEU A 327 -28.04 13.57 13.62
N ASN A 328 -28.32 14.43 14.60
CA ASN A 328 -28.99 14.02 15.81
C ASN A 328 -30.42 13.53 15.53
N ALA A 329 -31.14 14.11 14.56
CA ALA A 329 -32.43 13.59 14.13
C ALA A 329 -32.33 12.19 13.49
N ILE A 330 -31.33 11.95 12.64
CA ILE A 330 -31.03 10.61 12.07
C ILE A 330 -30.72 9.63 13.20
N LEU A 331 -29.84 10.02 14.13
CA LEU A 331 -29.44 9.21 15.28
C LEU A 331 -30.64 8.81 16.14
N LYS A 332 -31.52 9.76 16.45
CA LYS A 332 -32.73 9.52 17.22
C LYS A 332 -33.63 8.48 16.53
N THR A 333 -33.90 8.67 15.24
CA THR A 333 -34.72 7.73 14.47
C THR A 333 -34.13 6.32 14.47
N LEU A 334 -32.79 6.18 14.33
CA LEU A 334 -32.12 4.87 14.35
C LEU A 334 -32.10 4.23 15.74
N LYS A 335 -32.10 5.02 16.82
CA LYS A 335 -32.22 4.51 18.18
C LYS A 335 -33.63 4.04 18.51
N GLU A 336 -34.64 4.75 18.01
CA GLU A 336 -36.04 4.38 18.16
C GLU A 336 -36.45 3.14 17.36
N ASN A 337 -35.63 2.80 16.31
CA ASN A 337 -35.88 1.66 15.43
C ASN A 337 -34.63 0.71 15.40
N PRO A 338 -34.43 -0.15 16.43
CA PRO A 338 -33.22 -0.95 16.58
C PRO A 338 -32.93 -1.91 15.42
N ASN A 339 -33.95 -2.40 14.73
CA ASN A 339 -33.83 -3.33 13.62
C ASN A 339 -33.63 -2.65 12.26
N MET A 340 -33.77 -1.33 12.18
CA MET A 340 -33.65 -0.58 10.94
C MET A 340 -32.21 -0.60 10.45
N LYS A 341 -32.02 -0.94 9.18
CA LYS A 341 -30.73 -0.85 8.46
C LYS A 341 -30.82 0.25 7.42
N VAL A 342 -29.77 1.05 7.29
CA VAL A 342 -29.78 2.20 6.39
C VAL A 342 -28.59 2.21 5.46
N THR A 343 -28.80 2.76 4.27
CA THR A 343 -27.74 3.12 3.33
C THR A 343 -27.51 4.62 3.38
N VAL A 344 -26.27 5.01 3.61
CA VAL A 344 -25.78 6.38 3.63
C VAL A 344 -25.05 6.63 2.32
N THR A 345 -25.61 7.47 1.45
CA THR A 345 -25.08 7.69 0.10
C THR A 345 -24.54 9.11 -0.02
N GLY A 346 -23.25 9.23 -0.33
CA GLY A 346 -22.60 10.51 -0.55
C GLY A 346 -22.58 10.93 -2.03
N TRP A 347 -22.64 12.23 -2.26
CA TRP A 347 -22.62 12.87 -3.57
C TRP A 347 -21.66 14.06 -3.58
N CYS A 348 -21.18 14.42 -4.77
CA CYS A 348 -20.36 15.59 -5.06
C CYS A 348 -21.01 16.44 -6.15
N ASP A 349 -20.54 17.68 -6.30
CA ASP A 349 -20.82 18.48 -7.49
C ASP A 349 -20.01 17.96 -8.69
N THR A 350 -20.20 18.58 -9.87
CA THR A 350 -19.55 18.16 -11.12
C THR A 350 -18.12 18.65 -11.27
N LYS A 351 -17.59 19.43 -10.30
CA LYS A 351 -16.21 19.88 -10.32
C LYS A 351 -15.26 18.76 -9.92
N GLY A 352 -14.15 18.64 -10.68
CA GLY A 352 -13.15 17.61 -10.45
C GLY A 352 -13.34 16.34 -11.29
N SER A 353 -12.39 15.42 -11.21
CA SER A 353 -12.44 14.17 -11.96
C SER A 353 -13.45 13.16 -11.39
N VAL A 354 -13.97 12.26 -12.22
CA VAL A 354 -14.90 11.20 -11.80
C VAL A 354 -14.32 10.36 -10.65
N ALA A 355 -13.02 10.05 -10.71
CA ALA A 355 -12.34 9.26 -9.68
C ALA A 355 -12.26 10.02 -8.35
N VAL A 356 -11.96 11.32 -8.38
CA VAL A 356 -11.91 12.18 -7.19
C VAL A 356 -13.31 12.32 -6.59
N ASN A 357 -14.33 12.61 -7.38
CA ASN A 357 -15.69 12.74 -6.91
C ASN A 357 -16.23 11.42 -6.32
N LYS A 358 -15.87 10.28 -6.91
CA LYS A 358 -16.20 8.96 -6.35
C LYS A 358 -15.57 8.73 -4.98
N ARG A 359 -14.32 9.15 -4.81
CA ARG A 359 -13.59 9.06 -3.53
C ARG A 359 -14.18 9.99 -2.48
N ILE A 360 -14.35 11.30 -2.80
CA ILE A 360 -14.85 12.30 -1.84
C ILE A 360 -16.29 11.96 -1.42
N SER A 361 -17.14 11.57 -2.35
CA SER A 361 -18.51 11.16 -2.03
C SER A 361 -18.56 9.99 -1.06
N ARG A 362 -17.68 8.99 -1.27
CA ARG A 362 -17.55 7.86 -0.34
C ARG A 362 -17.04 8.30 1.03
N GLN A 363 -16.02 9.17 1.08
CA GLN A 363 -15.49 9.68 2.34
C GLN A 363 -16.54 10.44 3.14
N ARG A 364 -17.39 11.27 2.50
CA ARG A 364 -18.52 11.94 3.15
C ARG A 364 -19.50 10.96 3.76
N ALA A 365 -19.86 9.90 3.03
CA ALA A 365 -20.73 8.86 3.55
C ALA A 365 -20.11 8.11 4.74
N GLU A 366 -18.80 7.80 4.67
CA GLU A 366 -18.06 7.17 5.77
C GLU A 366 -17.93 8.09 6.99
N THR A 367 -17.81 9.41 6.82
CA THR A 367 -17.79 10.38 7.92
C THR A 367 -19.11 10.36 8.68
N VAL A 368 -20.25 10.39 7.98
CA VAL A 368 -21.59 10.29 8.60
C VAL A 368 -21.76 8.95 9.30
N LYS A 369 -21.38 7.83 8.68
CA LYS A 369 -21.39 6.50 9.29
C LYS A 369 -20.55 6.47 10.57
N THR A 370 -19.32 6.96 10.51
CA THR A 370 -18.40 6.98 11.66
C THR A 370 -18.98 7.80 12.81
N TRP A 371 -19.61 8.94 12.51
CA TRP A 371 -20.27 9.77 13.51
C TRP A 371 -21.43 9.01 14.18
N LEU A 372 -22.29 8.35 13.40
CA LEU A 372 -23.42 7.56 13.92
C LEU A 372 -22.93 6.37 14.78
N VAL A 373 -21.89 5.67 14.34
CA VAL A 373 -21.29 4.55 15.10
C VAL A 373 -20.70 5.04 16.42
N LYS A 374 -19.98 6.17 16.41
CA LYS A 374 -19.42 6.80 17.62
C LYS A 374 -20.51 7.17 18.63
N ASN A 375 -21.73 7.48 18.13
CA ASN A 375 -22.89 7.82 18.96
C ASN A 375 -23.79 6.61 19.30
N GLY A 376 -23.30 5.38 19.08
CA GLY A 376 -23.91 4.15 19.60
C GLY A 376 -24.80 3.38 18.61
N ILE A 377 -24.73 3.66 17.31
CA ILE A 377 -25.37 2.82 16.29
C ILE A 377 -24.39 1.72 15.85
N GLU A 378 -24.87 0.50 15.78
CA GLU A 378 -24.04 -0.64 15.36
C GLU A 378 -23.61 -0.51 13.89
N ALA A 379 -22.32 -0.71 13.62
CA ALA A 379 -21.72 -0.51 12.29
C ALA A 379 -22.33 -1.43 11.21
N SER A 380 -22.81 -2.61 11.58
CA SER A 380 -23.50 -3.58 10.72
C SER A 380 -24.85 -3.08 10.18
N ARG A 381 -25.44 -2.08 10.82
CA ARG A 381 -26.70 -1.47 10.42
C ARG A 381 -26.54 -0.37 9.37
N ILE A 382 -25.32 0.08 9.08
CA ILE A 382 -25.06 1.23 8.22
C ILE A 382 -24.15 0.82 7.05
N THR A 383 -24.65 0.95 5.83
CA THR A 383 -23.88 0.78 4.60
C THR A 383 -23.52 2.15 4.02
N ALA A 384 -22.24 2.45 3.82
CA ALA A 384 -21.79 3.72 3.24
C ALA A 384 -21.44 3.53 1.76
N ILE A 385 -22.00 4.38 0.88
CA ILE A 385 -21.79 4.34 -0.57
C ILE A 385 -21.43 5.73 -1.06
N GLY A 386 -20.40 5.84 -1.92
CA GLY A 386 -20.12 7.07 -2.66
C GLY A 386 -20.62 6.96 -4.09
N ASN A 387 -21.44 7.87 -4.56
CA ASN A 387 -22.01 7.84 -5.91
C ASN A 387 -21.24 8.70 -6.91
N GLY A 388 -20.31 9.54 -6.44
CA GLY A 388 -19.59 10.46 -7.32
C GLY A 388 -20.36 11.77 -7.51
N SER A 389 -20.27 12.36 -8.69
CA SER A 389 -20.93 13.63 -9.01
C SER A 389 -22.42 13.46 -9.32
N ASP A 390 -23.19 14.47 -8.93
CA ASP A 390 -24.58 14.65 -9.31
C ASP A 390 -24.71 15.92 -10.15
N ASP A 391 -25.01 15.75 -11.43
CA ASP A 391 -25.19 16.82 -12.41
C ASP A 391 -26.65 17.36 -12.47
N THR A 392 -27.56 16.73 -11.73
CA THR A 392 -28.98 17.11 -11.69
C THR A 392 -29.29 18.18 -10.68
N GLN A 393 -28.32 18.55 -9.81
CA GLN A 393 -28.50 19.51 -8.73
C GLN A 393 -27.52 20.68 -8.86
N ASP A 394 -27.92 21.83 -8.29
CA ASP A 394 -26.98 22.93 -8.08
C ASP A 394 -25.78 22.48 -7.24
N ALA A 395 -24.60 23.06 -7.48
CA ALA A 395 -23.34 22.63 -6.86
C ALA A 395 -23.43 22.51 -5.33
N ASP A 396 -24.11 23.45 -4.66
CA ASP A 396 -24.26 23.43 -3.20
C ASP A 396 -25.18 22.31 -2.71
N LYS A 397 -26.21 21.97 -3.50
CA LYS A 397 -27.14 20.88 -3.20
C LYS A 397 -26.57 19.51 -3.60
N ALA A 398 -25.67 19.50 -4.58
CA ALA A 398 -25.01 18.26 -5.01
C ALA A 398 -24.01 17.72 -3.97
N ARG A 399 -23.39 18.61 -3.18
CA ARG A 399 -22.46 18.21 -2.13
C ARG A 399 -23.20 17.76 -0.85
N ARG A 400 -23.71 16.53 -0.86
CA ARG A 400 -24.60 16.03 0.20
C ARG A 400 -24.39 14.56 0.53
N VAL A 401 -24.98 14.17 1.65
CA VAL A 401 -25.18 12.78 2.06
C VAL A 401 -26.65 12.53 2.33
N GLU A 402 -27.20 11.53 1.69
CA GLU A 402 -28.58 11.05 1.86
C GLU A 402 -28.57 9.76 2.67
N THR A 403 -29.52 9.62 3.59
CA THR A 403 -29.75 8.39 4.34
C THR A 403 -31.07 7.79 3.88
N LYS A 404 -31.08 6.51 3.54
CA LYS A 404 -32.28 5.77 3.12
C LYS A 404 -32.43 4.49 3.92
N ASP A 405 -33.65 4.17 4.29
CA ASP A 405 -33.99 2.89 4.90
C ASP A 405 -33.82 1.76 3.87
N ASN A 406 -33.23 0.65 4.28
CA ASN A 406 -33.03 -0.54 3.44
C ASN A 406 -34.22 -1.53 3.49
N HIS A 407 -35.27 -1.22 4.25
CA HIS A 407 -36.47 -2.04 4.19
C HIS A 407 -37.17 -1.86 2.85
N LYS A 408 -37.07 -2.90 2.02
CA LYS A 408 -38.02 -3.16 0.92
C LYS A 408 -39.18 -3.99 1.43
#